data_ee8d4ab0a967b8dfd41831f7bf40c9fe
#
_entry.id   ee8d4ab0a967b8dfd41831f7bf40c9fe
#
_cell.length_a   1.000
_cell.length_b   1.000
_cell.length_c   1.000
_cell.angle_alpha   90.00
_cell.angle_beta   90.00
_cell.angle_gamma   90.00
#
_symmetry.space_group_name_H-M   'P 1'
#
loop_
_entity.id
_entity.type
_entity.pdbx_description
1 polymer ?
#
loop_
_entity_poly.entity_id
_entity_poly.type
_entity_poly.pdbx_seq_one_letter_code
_entity_poly.pdbx_strand_id
1 'polypeptide(L)'
;MNKIKAYLLLLTIALSAFAAACSSDDNDPVTPEITISENILANGMSFSKAGGTNTLSVKSNVTLEVTSNQDWCVVTPTVSASATVFKYTIDVKSNSTTDNRTSVITVKGGNLTETFNVIQTATEGLDLETVLFEDISAAGGTITVKVMTNGEPTITINDSWITEKTETRAMVDKTKTFIIAANTGKERTGTITFILGDLPATTVTVKQLAGGEISSNEIAGEDPWTVAKSLGLGWNLGNQLDAHNSGVANETAWGNQKTTQALFDKLAAAGITTVRIPVTWMGHIGDAPGYEIEKAWMDRVAEVVGYAENAGLNAIVNIHHDGADSEYWLSIKDAAQDETKNTAIKTELKAVWTQIAERFKDKGNFLAFESMNEIHDGGWGWGDNRNDGGKQYSILNDWNQVFVDAVRAVGGGNSNRFLGVPGYCTNVALTVSNFKLPTDKVQNRLMVSVHFYDPNEYTLDAKYSEWGHTGAADKKANWGDEDNVKDVFNSLKTTYIDKGIPVYIGEMGCVSRTTDRAESFRKYLSLIHI
;
A
#
# COMPACT_ATOMS: atom_id res chain seq x y z
N MET A 1 38.81 22.52 -14.16
CA MET A 1 39.34 23.35 -13.03
C MET A 1 38.13 23.92 -12.29
N ASN A 2 37.76 23.36 -11.17
CA ASN A 2 37.27 24.11 -10.03
C ASN A 2 37.01 23.10 -8.88
N LYS A 3 37.51 23.50 -7.74
CA LYS A 3 37.80 22.71 -6.56
C LYS A 3 36.54 22.37 -5.77
N ILE A 4 36.34 21.08 -5.52
CA ILE A 4 35.39 20.58 -4.50
C ILE A 4 36.15 20.65 -3.17
N LYS A 5 35.68 21.46 -2.23
CA LYS A 5 36.15 21.47 -0.83
C LYS A 5 35.37 20.38 -0.09
N ALA A 6 36.10 19.34 0.34
CA ALA A 6 35.62 18.37 1.30
C ALA A 6 35.62 18.99 2.70
N TYR A 7 34.50 19.00 3.40
CA TYR A 7 34.43 19.26 4.84
C TYR A 7 34.55 17.93 5.58
N LEU A 8 35.65 17.76 6.26
CA LEU A 8 35.90 16.67 7.18
C LEU A 8 35.25 17.03 8.52
N LEU A 9 34.18 16.34 8.91
CA LEU A 9 33.57 16.48 10.23
C LEU A 9 34.25 15.50 11.18
N LEU A 10 35.00 16.00 12.13
CA LEU A 10 35.60 15.22 13.22
C LEU A 10 34.50 14.83 14.22
N LEU A 11 34.21 13.55 14.30
CA LEU A 11 33.35 12.97 15.32
C LEU A 11 34.22 12.65 16.56
N THR A 12 34.11 13.44 17.62
CA THR A 12 34.68 13.10 18.92
C THR A 12 33.65 12.31 19.73
N ILE A 13 33.85 11.00 19.82
CA ILE A 13 33.10 10.12 20.74
C ILE A 13 33.78 10.21 22.10
N ALA A 14 33.13 10.80 23.08
CA ALA A 14 33.51 10.68 24.48
C ALA A 14 32.80 9.47 25.09
N LEU A 15 33.54 8.39 25.26
CA LEU A 15 33.12 7.19 26.00
C LEU A 15 33.44 7.41 27.47
N SER A 16 32.46 7.71 28.31
CA SER A 16 32.61 7.73 29.75
C SER A 16 32.08 6.43 30.34
N ALA A 17 33.02 5.63 30.89
CA ALA A 17 32.74 4.41 31.59
C ALA A 17 32.07 4.70 32.94
N PHE A 18 30.96 4.03 33.22
CA PHE A 18 30.38 3.97 34.58
C PHE A 18 31.18 3.01 35.45
N ALA A 19 31.82 3.55 36.49
CA ALA A 19 32.24 2.79 37.64
C ALA A 19 31.30 3.09 38.81
N ALA A 20 30.59 2.10 39.28
CA ALA A 20 29.77 2.19 40.48
C ALA A 20 30.67 2.18 41.72
N ALA A 21 30.56 3.21 42.57
CA ALA A 21 30.93 3.16 43.95
C ALA A 21 29.95 3.97 44.78
N CYS A 22 29.26 3.31 45.68
CA CYS A 22 28.45 3.95 46.73
C CYS A 22 29.36 4.68 47.72
N SER A 23 29.16 5.99 47.88
CA SER A 23 29.35 6.66 49.16
C SER A 23 28.50 7.96 49.15
N SER A 24 27.74 8.13 50.16
CA SER A 24 26.92 9.28 50.47
C SER A 24 27.76 10.53 50.74
N ASP A 25 27.63 11.56 49.88
CA ASP A 25 27.76 12.97 50.27
C ASP A 25 27.03 13.83 49.19
N ASP A 26 25.92 14.42 49.62
CA ASP A 26 25.02 15.27 48.82
C ASP A 26 25.62 16.66 48.56
N ASN A 27 26.65 16.79 47.73
CA ASN A 27 27.10 18.09 47.22
C ASN A 27 28.07 18.01 46.00
N ASP A 28 27.84 17.08 45.10
CA ASP A 28 28.51 17.21 43.80
C ASP A 28 27.85 18.33 42.96
N PRO A 29 28.59 19.29 42.41
CA PRO A 29 28.02 20.36 41.59
C PRO A 29 27.41 19.74 40.34
N VAL A 30 26.10 19.90 40.22
CA VAL A 30 25.35 19.49 39.01
C VAL A 30 25.99 20.16 37.81
N THR A 31 26.58 19.38 36.90
CA THR A 31 27.04 19.89 35.61
C THR A 31 25.80 20.32 34.79
N PRO A 32 25.65 21.60 34.44
CA PRO A 32 24.51 22.05 33.67
C PRO A 32 24.46 21.38 32.30
N GLU A 33 23.24 21.00 31.89
CA GLU A 33 22.96 20.48 30.55
C GLU A 33 21.79 21.21 29.94
N ILE A 34 21.92 21.61 28.67
CA ILE A 34 20.85 22.15 27.84
C ILE A 34 20.80 21.36 26.54
N THR A 35 19.64 20.84 26.17
CA THR A 35 19.42 20.17 24.87
C THR A 35 18.24 20.81 24.17
N ILE A 36 18.49 21.36 23.00
CA ILE A 36 17.52 21.89 22.05
C ILE A 36 17.60 21.02 20.79
N SER A 37 16.51 20.87 20.05
CA SER A 37 16.51 20.16 18.77
C SER A 37 17.60 20.72 17.84
N GLU A 38 18.42 19.83 17.27
CA GLU A 38 19.47 20.20 16.31
C GLU A 38 18.91 20.99 15.12
N ASN A 39 17.70 20.63 14.68
CA ASN A 39 17.03 21.36 13.60
C ASN A 39 16.72 22.82 13.98
N ILE A 40 16.31 23.09 15.23
CA ILE A 40 16.06 24.45 15.71
C ILE A 40 17.37 25.23 15.83
N LEU A 41 18.43 24.60 16.33
CA LEU A 41 19.74 25.25 16.45
C LEU A 41 20.32 25.57 15.06
N ALA A 42 20.17 24.68 14.09
CA ALA A 42 20.72 24.83 12.75
C ALA A 42 19.91 25.80 11.86
N ASN A 43 18.57 25.71 11.90
CA ASN A 43 17.68 26.37 10.95
C ASN A 43 16.80 27.46 11.58
N GLY A 44 16.75 27.53 12.92
CA GLY A 44 15.87 28.45 13.63
C GLY A 44 14.38 28.06 13.56
N MET A 45 13.52 29.03 13.81
CA MET A 45 12.06 28.94 13.64
C MET A 45 11.61 29.99 12.64
N SER A 46 10.78 29.60 11.67
CA SER A 46 10.25 30.51 10.65
C SER A 46 8.76 30.80 10.90
N PHE A 47 8.38 32.05 10.68
CA PHE A 47 7.02 32.54 10.78
C PHE A 47 6.63 33.33 9.54
N SER A 48 5.36 33.24 9.16
CA SER A 48 4.79 34.07 8.10
C SER A 48 4.64 35.53 8.54
N LYS A 49 4.30 36.40 7.60
CA LYS A 49 3.95 37.82 7.85
C LYS A 49 2.88 37.99 8.95
N ALA A 50 1.92 37.08 9.00
CA ALA A 50 0.84 37.12 9.99
C ALA A 50 1.31 36.89 11.43
N GLY A 51 2.50 36.32 11.62
CA GLY A 51 2.97 35.86 12.92
C GLY A 51 2.30 34.57 13.35
N GLY A 52 2.14 34.42 14.66
CA GLY A 52 1.53 33.23 15.28
C GLY A 52 2.36 32.67 16.41
N THR A 53 1.99 31.49 16.89
CA THR A 53 2.65 30.86 18.03
C THR A 53 3.30 29.53 17.66
N ASN A 54 4.45 29.24 18.28
CA ASN A 54 5.09 27.93 18.20
C ASN A 54 5.62 27.52 19.58
N THR A 55 5.89 26.23 19.79
CA THR A 55 6.37 25.71 21.07
C THR A 55 7.84 25.35 20.97
N LEU A 56 8.65 25.90 21.86
CA LEU A 56 10.04 25.49 22.10
C LEU A 56 10.05 24.51 23.26
N SER A 57 10.63 23.32 23.06
CA SER A 57 10.90 22.34 24.10
C SER A 57 12.40 22.24 24.36
N VAL A 58 12.82 22.42 25.60
CA VAL A 58 14.22 22.36 26.03
C VAL A 58 14.34 21.32 27.14
N LYS A 59 15.26 20.39 27.00
CA LYS A 59 15.67 19.51 28.10
C LYS A 59 16.80 20.17 28.87
N SER A 60 16.69 20.18 30.19
CA SER A 60 17.72 20.71 31.07
C SER A 60 17.62 20.10 32.48
N ASN A 61 18.74 20.02 33.17
CA ASN A 61 18.85 19.64 34.58
C ASN A 61 19.01 20.87 35.50
N VAL A 62 18.97 22.09 34.94
CA VAL A 62 19.02 23.36 35.68
C VAL A 62 17.88 24.27 35.24
N THR A 63 17.58 25.27 36.05
CA THR A 63 16.59 26.30 35.73
C THR A 63 17.05 27.10 34.51
N LEU A 64 16.12 27.36 33.58
CA LEU A 64 16.39 28.07 32.33
C LEU A 64 15.83 29.50 32.38
N GLU A 65 16.62 30.42 31.82
CA GLU A 65 16.19 31.72 31.39
C GLU A 65 16.13 31.75 29.85
N VAL A 66 14.95 32.03 29.29
CA VAL A 66 14.77 32.09 27.84
C VAL A 66 14.25 33.46 27.45
N THR A 67 15.01 34.15 26.63
CA THR A 67 14.74 35.55 26.25
C THR A 67 14.79 35.74 24.74
N SER A 68 14.06 36.74 24.28
CA SER A 68 14.11 37.27 22.91
C SER A 68 14.74 38.64 22.91
N ASN A 69 15.52 38.98 21.88
CA ASN A 69 16.10 40.31 21.72
C ASN A 69 15.19 41.29 20.99
N GLN A 70 13.94 40.92 20.70
CA GLN A 70 12.99 41.73 19.93
C GLN A 70 11.59 41.73 20.58
N ASP A 71 10.95 42.89 20.69
CA ASP A 71 9.64 43.09 21.29
C ASP A 71 8.46 42.44 20.50
N TRP A 72 8.69 42.16 19.23
CA TRP A 72 7.70 41.50 18.38
C TRP A 72 7.73 39.98 18.48
N CYS A 73 8.72 39.42 19.14
CA CYS A 73 8.87 37.96 19.39
C CYS A 73 8.92 37.75 20.89
N VAL A 74 7.85 37.28 21.47
CA VAL A 74 7.67 37.12 22.91
C VAL A 74 7.81 35.67 23.32
N VAL A 75 8.64 35.43 24.33
CA VAL A 75 8.84 34.09 24.90
C VAL A 75 8.11 34.00 26.23
N THR A 76 7.23 33.04 26.37
CA THR A 76 6.47 32.83 27.62
C THR A 76 6.64 31.38 28.07
N PRO A 77 7.03 31.13 29.35
CA PRO A 77 7.10 29.79 29.88
C PRO A 77 5.69 29.17 29.96
N THR A 78 5.58 27.91 29.57
CA THR A 78 4.37 27.11 29.73
C THR A 78 4.55 26.10 30.85
N VAL A 79 3.46 25.64 31.47
CA VAL A 79 3.54 24.66 32.56
C VAL A 79 4.19 23.37 32.02
N SER A 80 5.33 23.01 32.62
CA SER A 80 6.05 21.78 32.25
C SER A 80 5.39 20.55 32.85
N ALA A 81 5.26 19.50 32.07
CA ALA A 81 4.77 18.19 32.53
C ALA A 81 5.89 17.30 33.13
N SER A 82 7.13 17.76 33.15
CA SER A 82 8.31 17.00 33.58
C SER A 82 9.33 17.90 34.27
N ALA A 83 10.02 17.38 35.27
CA ALA A 83 11.08 18.10 36.01
C ALA A 83 12.32 18.43 35.14
N THR A 84 12.46 17.82 33.97
CA THR A 84 13.62 17.95 33.08
C THR A 84 13.30 18.47 31.68
N VAL A 85 12.03 18.71 31.35
CA VAL A 85 11.61 19.26 30.06
C VAL A 85 10.84 20.54 30.26
N PHE A 86 11.41 21.64 29.85
CA PHE A 86 10.81 22.99 29.92
C PHE A 86 10.17 23.32 28.57
N LYS A 87 8.98 23.88 28.60
CA LYS A 87 8.28 24.33 27.39
C LYS A 87 8.06 25.83 27.43
N TYR A 88 8.24 26.45 26.29
CA TYR A 88 8.02 27.88 26.10
C TYR A 88 7.16 28.09 24.86
N THR A 89 6.24 29.01 24.93
CA THR A 89 5.54 29.53 23.76
C THR A 89 6.35 30.66 23.17
N ILE A 90 6.67 30.56 21.91
CA ILE A 90 7.24 31.65 21.09
C ILE A 90 6.06 32.29 20.36
N ASP A 91 5.69 33.51 20.75
CA ASP A 91 4.61 34.29 20.15
C ASP A 91 5.20 35.43 19.32
N VAL A 92 4.89 35.41 18.02
CA VAL A 92 5.41 36.32 17.02
C VAL A 92 4.30 37.22 16.50
N LYS A 93 4.37 38.51 16.76
CA LYS A 93 3.41 39.51 16.27
C LYS A 93 3.49 39.64 14.76
N SER A 94 2.38 40.06 14.13
CA SER A 94 2.35 40.31 12.68
C SER A 94 3.46 41.31 12.25
N ASN A 95 4.06 41.02 11.09
CA ASN A 95 5.05 41.92 10.47
C ASN A 95 4.34 42.87 9.50
N SER A 96 4.23 44.13 9.88
CA SER A 96 3.62 45.16 9.04
C SER A 96 4.66 45.89 8.15
N THR A 97 5.94 45.47 8.19
CA THR A 97 6.99 46.05 7.37
C THR A 97 7.13 45.31 6.05
N THR A 98 7.89 45.92 5.12
CA THR A 98 8.20 45.29 3.82
C THR A 98 9.44 44.41 3.87
N ASP A 99 10.15 44.36 5.00
CA ASP A 99 11.38 43.61 5.15
C ASP A 99 11.22 42.39 6.07
N ASN A 100 11.93 41.32 5.74
CA ASN A 100 12.08 40.18 6.64
C ASN A 100 12.78 40.66 7.92
N ARG A 101 12.38 40.10 9.05
CA ARG A 101 12.99 40.44 10.34
C ARG A 101 13.40 39.19 11.10
N THR A 102 14.43 39.32 11.93
CA THR A 102 15.00 38.22 12.70
C THR A 102 15.08 38.61 14.17
N SER A 103 14.67 37.70 15.04
CA SER A 103 14.92 37.75 16.48
C SER A 103 15.88 36.63 16.88
N VAL A 104 16.75 36.92 17.82
CA VAL A 104 17.61 35.91 18.45
C VAL A 104 16.95 35.47 19.77
N ILE A 105 16.69 34.20 19.90
CA ILE A 105 16.28 33.58 21.16
C ILE A 105 17.56 33.11 21.86
N THR A 106 17.70 33.49 23.11
CA THR A 106 18.79 33.06 24.00
C THR A 106 18.24 32.17 25.09
N VAL A 107 18.81 30.98 25.26
CA VAL A 107 18.49 30.01 26.31
C VAL A 107 19.70 29.88 27.22
N LYS A 108 19.54 30.28 28.48
CA LYS A 108 20.62 30.23 29.48
C LYS A 108 20.24 29.26 30.61
N GLY A 109 21.20 28.49 31.06
CA GLY A 109 21.06 27.59 32.21
C GLY A 109 22.42 27.29 32.85
N GLY A 110 22.60 27.69 34.09
CA GLY A 110 23.91 27.63 34.73
C GLY A 110 24.92 28.48 33.99
N ASN A 111 26.02 27.89 33.53
CA ASN A 111 27.06 28.53 32.75
C ASN A 111 26.91 28.28 31.22
N LEU A 112 25.85 27.60 30.79
CA LEU A 112 25.62 27.32 29.37
C LEU A 112 24.71 28.36 28.74
N THR A 113 24.92 28.60 27.46
CA THR A 113 24.09 29.49 26.65
C THR A 113 23.98 28.94 25.24
N GLU A 114 22.76 28.74 24.78
CA GLU A 114 22.43 28.37 23.41
C GLU A 114 21.61 29.47 22.76
N THR A 115 21.77 29.64 21.45
CA THR A 115 21.01 30.63 20.70
C THR A 115 20.51 30.08 19.37
N PHE A 116 19.34 30.54 18.95
CA PHE A 116 18.81 30.28 17.61
C PHE A 116 18.00 31.46 17.10
N ASN A 117 17.77 31.51 15.79
CA ASN A 117 17.04 32.58 15.15
C ASN A 117 15.54 32.26 15.04
N VAL A 118 14.71 33.27 15.27
CA VAL A 118 13.33 33.34 14.81
C VAL A 118 13.27 34.32 13.65
N ILE A 119 12.92 33.78 12.47
CA ILE A 119 12.88 34.53 11.21
C ILE A 119 11.42 34.75 10.85
N GLN A 120 11.02 35.98 10.59
CA GLN A 120 9.69 36.31 10.09
C GLN A 120 9.76 36.97 8.73
N THR A 121 9.05 36.37 7.77
CA THR A 121 9.02 36.92 6.41
C THR A 121 8.07 38.10 6.31
N ALA A 122 8.44 39.09 5.48
CA ALA A 122 7.56 40.20 5.12
C ALA A 122 6.72 39.90 3.90
N THR A 123 7.19 39.00 3.03
CA THR A 123 6.53 38.61 1.77
C THR A 123 5.95 37.23 1.88
N GLU A 124 4.78 37.06 1.31
CA GLU A 124 4.18 35.74 1.07
C GLU A 124 4.96 35.03 -0.02
N GLY A 125 5.12 33.73 0.09
CA GLY A 125 5.74 32.85 -0.90
C GLY A 125 4.86 31.65 -1.18
N LEU A 126 4.70 31.36 -2.46
CA LEU A 126 3.96 30.19 -2.92
C LEU A 126 4.76 29.54 -4.06
N ASP A 127 5.14 28.29 -3.87
CA ASP A 127 5.74 27.45 -4.89
C ASP A 127 5.13 26.06 -4.86
N LEU A 128 5.06 25.40 -6.00
CA LEU A 128 4.52 24.05 -6.15
C LEU A 128 5.60 23.13 -6.73
N GLU A 129 5.81 21.99 -6.11
CA GLU A 129 6.82 21.01 -6.55
C GLU A 129 6.50 20.46 -7.94
N THR A 130 5.21 20.29 -8.26
CA THR A 130 4.74 19.80 -9.56
C THR A 130 3.58 20.65 -10.05
N VAL A 131 3.72 21.19 -11.25
CA VAL A 131 2.71 22.06 -11.89
C VAL A 131 2.08 21.42 -13.14
N LEU A 132 2.55 20.25 -13.54
CA LEU A 132 2.04 19.52 -14.70
C LEU A 132 1.94 18.05 -14.36
N PHE A 133 0.74 17.50 -14.49
CA PHE A 133 0.45 16.08 -14.45
C PHE A 133 -0.06 15.69 -15.84
N GLU A 134 0.73 14.90 -16.55
CA GLU A 134 0.38 14.39 -17.88
C GLU A 134 0.00 12.91 -17.79
N ASP A 135 -0.64 12.43 -18.82
CA ASP A 135 -1.00 11.03 -19.02
C ASP A 135 -1.81 10.41 -17.85
N ILE A 136 -2.65 11.22 -17.20
CA ILE A 136 -3.57 10.68 -16.19
C ILE A 136 -4.52 9.70 -16.87
N SER A 137 -4.63 8.50 -16.31
CA SER A 137 -5.48 7.44 -16.84
C SER A 137 -6.92 7.92 -17.08
N ALA A 138 -7.52 7.44 -18.15
CA ALA A 138 -8.94 7.66 -18.42
C ALA A 138 -9.84 7.14 -17.29
N ALA A 139 -9.43 6.10 -16.55
CA ALA A 139 -10.15 5.62 -15.37
C ALA A 139 -10.19 6.63 -14.22
N GLY A 140 -9.40 7.69 -14.28
CA GLY A 140 -9.23 8.64 -13.18
C GLY A 140 -8.18 8.18 -12.18
N GLY A 141 -8.20 8.79 -10.99
CA GLY A 141 -7.23 8.48 -9.95
C GLY A 141 -7.06 9.64 -8.98
N THR A 142 -5.91 9.72 -8.34
CA THR A 142 -5.54 10.81 -7.44
C THR A 142 -4.20 11.41 -7.85
N ILE A 143 -4.11 12.75 -7.75
CA ILE A 143 -2.84 13.46 -7.83
C ILE A 143 -2.57 14.15 -6.51
N THR A 144 -1.29 14.29 -6.15
CA THR A 144 -0.87 14.98 -4.93
C THR A 144 0.06 16.12 -5.30
N VAL A 145 -0.32 17.33 -4.92
CA VAL A 145 0.46 18.56 -5.12
C VAL A 145 1.11 18.94 -3.80
N LYS A 146 2.43 18.96 -3.77
CA LYS A 146 3.17 19.48 -2.63
C LYS A 146 3.30 20.99 -2.74
N VAL A 147 2.78 21.67 -1.72
CA VAL A 147 2.69 23.13 -1.67
C VAL A 147 3.74 23.68 -0.71
N MET A 148 4.69 24.43 -1.22
CA MET A 148 5.68 25.15 -0.43
C MET A 148 5.19 26.59 -0.26
N THR A 149 4.69 26.92 0.92
CA THR A 149 4.10 28.23 1.19
C THR A 149 4.29 28.62 2.66
N ASN A 150 4.34 29.91 2.89
CA ASN A 150 4.35 30.51 4.23
C ASN A 150 2.98 31.08 4.66
N GLY A 151 1.93 30.85 3.85
CA GLY A 151 0.55 31.21 4.12
C GLY A 151 -0.43 30.12 3.70
N GLU A 152 -1.73 30.36 3.79
CA GLU A 152 -2.79 29.45 3.32
C GLU A 152 -3.27 29.92 1.95
N PRO A 153 -2.96 29.17 0.86
CA PRO A 153 -3.40 29.53 -0.47
C PRO A 153 -4.90 29.25 -0.66
N THR A 154 -5.56 30.10 -1.39
CA THR A 154 -6.89 29.81 -1.94
C THR A 154 -6.74 28.89 -3.15
N ILE A 155 -7.47 27.78 -3.16
CA ILE A 155 -7.44 26.78 -4.23
C ILE A 155 -8.73 26.90 -5.02
N THR A 156 -8.60 27.09 -6.33
CA THR A 156 -9.74 27.10 -7.28
C THR A 156 -9.58 25.96 -8.25
N ILE A 157 -10.55 25.07 -8.28
CA ILE A 157 -10.63 23.97 -9.24
C ILE A 157 -11.52 24.42 -10.37
N ASN A 158 -10.96 24.51 -11.57
CA ASN A 158 -11.68 25.10 -12.72
C ASN A 158 -12.51 24.09 -13.49
N ASP A 159 -12.32 22.80 -13.22
CA ASP A 159 -12.94 21.69 -13.96
C ASP A 159 -13.68 20.74 -13.02
N SER A 160 -14.94 20.46 -13.29
CA SER A 160 -15.85 19.69 -12.42
C SER A 160 -15.46 18.21 -12.24
N TRP A 161 -14.57 17.70 -13.07
CA TRP A 161 -14.05 16.32 -12.98
C TRP A 161 -12.79 16.21 -12.10
N ILE A 162 -12.33 17.33 -11.54
CA ILE A 162 -11.29 17.38 -10.52
C ILE A 162 -11.96 17.80 -9.22
N THR A 163 -11.68 17.11 -8.11
CA THR A 163 -12.20 17.48 -6.79
C THR A 163 -11.11 17.38 -5.74
N GLU A 164 -11.07 18.32 -4.79
CA GLU A 164 -10.15 18.23 -3.67
C GLU A 164 -10.60 17.12 -2.71
N LYS A 165 -9.67 16.25 -2.34
CA LYS A 165 -9.93 15.21 -1.34
C LYS A 165 -9.84 15.84 0.06
N THR A 166 -10.98 15.92 0.73
CA THR A 166 -11.02 16.44 2.12
C THR A 166 -10.40 15.41 3.05
N GLU A 167 -9.28 15.75 3.67
CA GLU A 167 -8.67 14.92 4.71
C GLU A 167 -9.14 15.35 6.10
N THR A 168 -9.63 14.38 6.88
CA THR A 168 -10.20 14.63 8.23
C THR A 168 -9.15 14.71 9.34
N ARG A 169 -7.85 14.77 9.02
CA ARG A 169 -6.78 14.90 10.01
C ARG A 169 -5.88 16.09 9.68
N ALA A 170 -5.72 16.97 10.67
CA ALA A 170 -4.72 18.02 10.65
C ALA A 170 -3.31 17.41 10.65
N MET A 171 -2.66 17.40 9.50
CA MET A 171 -1.26 17.00 9.34
C MET A 171 -0.44 18.18 8.85
N VAL A 172 0.78 18.27 9.35
CA VAL A 172 1.74 19.36 9.16
C VAL A 172 2.38 19.37 7.76
N ASP A 173 2.02 18.43 6.91
CA ASP A 173 2.46 18.39 5.51
C ASP A 173 1.52 19.23 4.65
N LYS A 174 2.07 20.24 4.00
CA LYS A 174 1.34 21.10 3.06
C LYS A 174 1.13 20.42 1.71
N THR A 175 0.59 19.22 1.72
CA THR A 175 0.19 18.48 0.53
C THR A 175 -1.30 18.61 0.31
N LYS A 176 -1.69 18.77 -0.96
CA LYS A 176 -3.09 18.79 -1.39
C LYS A 176 -3.35 17.64 -2.34
N THR A 177 -4.33 16.82 -2.04
CA THR A 177 -4.70 15.65 -2.86
C THR A 177 -5.98 15.95 -3.62
N PHE A 178 -6.00 15.63 -4.91
CA PHE A 178 -7.15 15.81 -5.78
C PHE A 178 -7.56 14.49 -6.40
N ILE A 179 -8.86 14.25 -6.46
CA ILE A 179 -9.48 13.12 -7.12
C ILE A 179 -9.79 13.53 -8.56
N ILE A 180 -9.35 12.73 -9.51
CA ILE A 180 -9.59 12.89 -10.94
C ILE A 180 -10.64 11.87 -11.33
N ALA A 181 -11.81 12.34 -11.75
CA ALA A 181 -12.90 11.46 -12.17
C ALA A 181 -12.59 10.76 -13.50
N ALA A 182 -13.21 9.60 -13.73
CA ALA A 182 -13.07 8.87 -14.99
C ALA A 182 -13.44 9.73 -16.20
N ASN A 183 -12.71 9.53 -17.31
CA ASN A 183 -12.97 10.17 -18.59
C ASN A 183 -13.51 9.13 -19.58
N THR A 184 -14.73 9.30 -20.04
CA THR A 184 -15.36 8.45 -21.07
C THR A 184 -15.35 9.08 -22.46
N GLY A 185 -14.73 10.25 -22.59
CA GLY A 185 -14.69 11.03 -23.82
C GLY A 185 -13.28 11.15 -24.40
N LYS A 186 -13.04 12.23 -25.14
CA LYS A 186 -11.72 12.56 -25.68
C LYS A 186 -10.75 12.98 -24.59
N GLU A 187 -9.45 12.97 -24.88
CA GLU A 187 -8.43 13.59 -24.04
C GLU A 187 -8.92 14.95 -23.55
N ARG A 188 -8.67 15.23 -22.26
CA ARG A 188 -9.09 16.50 -21.65
C ARG A 188 -7.99 17.08 -20.78
N THR A 189 -7.98 18.40 -20.71
CA THR A 189 -7.06 19.14 -19.85
C THR A 189 -7.87 19.95 -18.86
N GLY A 190 -7.49 19.89 -17.60
CA GLY A 190 -8.07 20.69 -16.52
C GLY A 190 -7.01 21.43 -15.75
N THR A 191 -7.42 22.39 -14.94
CA THR A 191 -6.51 23.23 -14.18
C THR A 191 -6.96 23.42 -12.73
N ILE A 192 -5.96 23.53 -11.85
CA ILE A 192 -6.13 23.87 -10.43
C ILE A 192 -5.28 25.10 -10.17
N THR A 193 -5.87 26.16 -9.69
CA THR A 193 -5.19 27.43 -9.46
C THR A 193 -4.99 27.66 -7.97
N PHE A 194 -3.77 28.00 -7.58
CA PHE A 194 -3.39 28.35 -6.23
C PHE A 194 -3.07 29.85 -6.17
N ILE A 195 -3.66 30.55 -5.22
CA ILE A 195 -3.48 31.99 -5.02
C ILE A 195 -3.15 32.24 -3.55
N LEU A 196 -2.11 32.99 -3.28
CA LEU A 196 -1.74 33.43 -1.94
C LEU A 196 -1.59 34.97 -1.93
N GLY A 197 -2.49 35.65 -1.23
CA GLY A 197 -2.52 37.11 -1.15
C GLY A 197 -2.49 37.78 -2.52
N ASP A 198 -1.55 38.69 -2.70
CA ASP A 198 -1.36 39.45 -3.96
C ASP A 198 -0.33 38.79 -4.91
N LEU A 199 0.14 37.59 -4.61
CA LEU A 199 1.08 36.87 -5.47
C LEU A 199 0.43 36.47 -6.80
N PRO A 200 1.22 36.38 -7.89
CA PRO A 200 0.76 35.79 -9.12
C PRO A 200 0.20 34.38 -8.89
N ALA A 201 -0.94 34.05 -9.49
CA ALA A 201 -1.54 32.74 -9.41
C ALA A 201 -0.62 31.67 -10.00
N THR A 202 -0.44 30.55 -9.29
CA THR A 202 0.28 29.39 -9.78
C THR A 202 -0.72 28.32 -10.18
N THR A 203 -0.63 27.82 -11.41
CA THR A 203 -1.60 26.87 -11.97
C THR A 203 -0.97 25.50 -12.15
N VAL A 204 -1.63 24.48 -11.63
CA VAL A 204 -1.37 23.08 -11.93
C VAL A 204 -2.22 22.65 -13.11
N THR A 205 -1.61 22.09 -14.12
CA THR A 205 -2.28 21.53 -15.29
C THR A 205 -2.38 20.01 -15.16
N VAL A 206 -3.56 19.47 -15.41
CA VAL A 206 -3.86 18.04 -15.38
C VAL A 206 -4.33 17.63 -16.75
N LYS A 207 -3.58 16.76 -17.43
CA LYS A 207 -3.96 16.20 -18.73
C LYS A 207 -4.39 14.75 -18.54
N GLN A 208 -5.63 14.45 -18.89
CA GLN A 208 -6.20 13.12 -18.77
C GLN A 208 -6.51 12.53 -20.15
N LEU A 209 -6.09 11.30 -20.35
CA LEU A 209 -6.25 10.55 -21.59
C LEU A 209 -7.72 10.35 -21.97
N ALA A 210 -7.95 10.12 -23.26
CA ALA A 210 -9.27 9.79 -23.79
C ALA A 210 -9.79 8.47 -23.24
N GLY A 211 -11.07 8.40 -22.92
CA GLY A 211 -11.74 7.15 -22.59
C GLY A 211 -11.74 6.20 -23.80
N GLY A 212 -11.15 5.04 -23.62
CA GLY A 212 -10.98 4.04 -24.68
C GLY A 212 -9.58 3.97 -25.29
N GLU A 213 -8.70 4.94 -25.04
CA GLU A 213 -7.27 4.83 -25.35
C GLU A 213 -6.50 4.51 -24.07
N ILE A 214 -6.22 3.24 -23.85
CA ILE A 214 -5.36 2.82 -22.75
C ILE A 214 -3.93 2.91 -23.25
N SER A 215 -3.18 3.90 -22.75
CA SER A 215 -1.75 3.98 -22.99
C SER A 215 -1.05 2.79 -22.35
N SER A 216 -0.41 1.96 -23.18
CA SER A 216 0.41 0.83 -22.73
C SER A 216 1.66 1.25 -21.94
N ASN A 217 1.91 2.55 -21.78
CA ASN A 217 3.13 3.09 -21.17
C ASN A 217 2.95 3.58 -19.73
N GLU A 218 1.75 3.55 -19.17
CA GLU A 218 1.44 4.24 -17.91
C GLU A 218 1.78 3.52 -16.61
N ILE A 219 2.31 2.32 -16.70
CA ILE A 219 2.75 1.61 -15.49
C ILE A 219 4.11 2.12 -14.98
N ALA A 220 4.79 2.92 -15.75
CA ALA A 220 6.09 3.45 -15.41
C ALA A 220 5.97 4.59 -14.39
N GLY A 221 5.94 4.29 -13.11
CA GLY A 221 6.05 5.29 -12.05
C GLY A 221 5.11 5.11 -10.86
N GLU A 222 4.12 4.23 -10.92
CA GLU A 222 3.28 3.98 -9.74
C GLU A 222 4.05 3.20 -8.67
N ASP A 223 4.08 3.77 -7.47
CA ASP A 223 4.54 3.10 -6.28
C ASP A 223 3.67 1.84 -6.02
N PRO A 224 4.26 0.67 -5.76
CA PRO A 224 3.54 -0.57 -5.51
C PRO A 224 2.53 -0.47 -4.36
N TRP A 225 2.76 0.41 -3.40
CA TRP A 225 1.82 0.68 -2.30
C TRP A 225 0.59 1.44 -2.77
N THR A 226 0.73 2.36 -3.71
CA THR A 226 -0.39 3.08 -4.32
C THR A 226 -1.30 2.09 -5.03
N VAL A 227 -0.74 1.14 -5.79
CA VAL A 227 -1.51 0.10 -6.47
C VAL A 227 -2.16 -0.87 -5.48
N ALA A 228 -1.41 -1.38 -4.49
CA ALA A 228 -1.98 -2.23 -3.45
C ALA A 228 -3.14 -1.55 -2.71
N LYS A 229 -3.03 -0.26 -2.40
CA LYS A 229 -4.12 0.52 -1.81
C LYS A 229 -5.30 0.72 -2.77
N SER A 230 -5.05 0.87 -4.07
CA SER A 230 -6.11 1.03 -5.07
C SER A 230 -6.94 -0.24 -5.27
N LEU A 231 -6.39 -1.41 -4.94
CA LEU A 231 -7.16 -2.65 -4.93
C LEU A 231 -8.32 -2.55 -3.93
N GLY A 232 -8.11 -1.90 -2.78
CA GLY A 232 -9.16 -1.57 -1.82
C GLY A 232 -10.01 -2.77 -1.40
N LEU A 233 -11.34 -2.61 -1.37
CA LEU A 233 -12.26 -3.68 -1.05
C LEU A 233 -12.57 -4.50 -2.30
N GLY A 234 -12.14 -5.76 -2.29
CA GLY A 234 -12.35 -6.70 -3.38
C GLY A 234 -13.56 -7.61 -3.21
N TRP A 235 -14.01 -8.19 -4.32
CA TRP A 235 -15.01 -9.24 -4.39
C TRP A 235 -14.57 -10.34 -5.35
N ASN A 236 -14.74 -11.61 -4.97
CA ASN A 236 -14.44 -12.74 -5.84
C ASN A 236 -15.65 -13.10 -6.72
N LEU A 237 -15.46 -13.14 -8.04
CA LEU A 237 -16.42 -13.66 -9.00
C LEU A 237 -16.39 -15.20 -8.98
N GLY A 238 -16.58 -15.78 -7.79
CA GLY A 238 -16.46 -17.22 -7.58
C GLY A 238 -17.65 -18.02 -8.09
N ASN A 239 -17.42 -19.28 -8.40
CA ASN A 239 -18.38 -20.23 -8.94
C ASN A 239 -18.94 -19.83 -10.32
N GLN A 240 -18.14 -19.10 -11.08
CA GLN A 240 -18.44 -18.64 -12.44
C GLN A 240 -17.42 -19.24 -13.42
N LEU A 241 -16.42 -18.47 -13.85
CA LEU A 241 -15.38 -18.93 -14.78
C LEU A 241 -14.44 -19.97 -14.16
N ASP A 242 -14.45 -20.11 -12.85
CA ASP A 242 -13.73 -21.15 -12.10
C ASP A 242 -14.50 -22.48 -12.04
N ALA A 243 -15.84 -22.47 -12.20
CA ALA A 243 -16.66 -23.65 -12.12
C ALA A 243 -16.36 -24.64 -13.25
N HIS A 244 -16.48 -25.95 -12.95
CA HIS A 244 -16.20 -27.01 -13.91
C HIS A 244 -17.08 -28.24 -13.71
N ASN A 245 -17.24 -29.05 -14.77
CA ASN A 245 -17.83 -30.38 -14.73
C ASN A 245 -16.74 -31.40 -15.07
N SER A 246 -16.32 -32.19 -14.07
CA SER A 246 -15.34 -33.29 -14.25
C SER A 246 -14.10 -32.87 -15.06
N GLY A 247 -13.49 -31.74 -14.72
CA GLY A 247 -12.27 -31.27 -15.37
C GLY A 247 -12.47 -30.47 -16.67
N VAL A 248 -13.73 -30.09 -16.99
CA VAL A 248 -14.00 -29.17 -18.10
C VAL A 248 -14.62 -27.90 -17.54
N ALA A 249 -13.92 -26.79 -17.65
CA ALA A 249 -14.41 -25.51 -17.14
C ALA A 249 -15.70 -25.08 -17.85
N ASN A 250 -16.67 -24.57 -17.09
CA ASN A 250 -17.94 -24.10 -17.61
C ASN A 250 -18.58 -23.11 -16.64
N GLU A 251 -18.79 -21.90 -17.06
CA GLU A 251 -19.28 -20.78 -16.27
C GLU A 251 -20.59 -21.07 -15.51
N THR A 252 -21.40 -22.00 -15.98
CA THR A 252 -22.68 -22.34 -15.37
C THR A 252 -22.72 -23.71 -14.68
N ALA A 253 -21.57 -24.37 -14.57
CA ALA A 253 -21.49 -25.76 -14.09
C ALA A 253 -22.03 -25.94 -12.67
N TRP A 254 -21.87 -24.93 -11.80
CA TRP A 254 -22.30 -24.99 -10.40
C TRP A 254 -23.57 -24.20 -10.12
N GLY A 255 -24.40 -23.98 -11.16
CA GLY A 255 -25.76 -23.44 -11.05
C GLY A 255 -25.86 -21.91 -11.08
N ASN A 256 -24.77 -21.20 -11.23
CA ASN A 256 -24.80 -19.76 -11.42
C ASN A 256 -25.21 -19.40 -12.85
N GLN A 257 -25.79 -18.22 -13.00
CA GLN A 257 -26.07 -17.65 -14.31
C GLN A 257 -24.81 -17.04 -14.90
N LYS A 258 -24.76 -16.92 -16.22
CA LYS A 258 -23.67 -16.20 -16.90
C LYS A 258 -23.51 -14.79 -16.34
N THR A 259 -22.28 -14.44 -16.10
CA THR A 259 -21.88 -13.10 -15.65
C THR A 259 -22.25 -12.03 -16.69
N THR A 260 -22.69 -10.89 -16.23
CA THR A 260 -23.10 -9.75 -17.07
C THR A 260 -22.48 -8.44 -16.61
N GLN A 261 -22.41 -7.43 -17.48
CA GLN A 261 -21.98 -6.07 -17.14
C GLN A 261 -22.73 -5.52 -15.91
N ALA A 262 -24.05 -5.74 -15.86
CA ALA A 262 -24.90 -5.23 -14.78
C ALA A 262 -24.49 -5.71 -13.37
N LEU A 263 -23.82 -6.86 -13.25
CA LEU A 263 -23.27 -7.30 -11.96
C LEU A 263 -22.10 -6.39 -11.57
N PHE A 264 -21.17 -6.13 -12.47
CA PHE A 264 -20.01 -5.28 -12.20
C PHE A 264 -20.41 -3.83 -11.90
N ASP A 265 -21.40 -3.30 -12.60
CA ASP A 265 -21.95 -1.97 -12.33
C ASP A 265 -22.53 -1.88 -10.91
N LYS A 266 -23.23 -2.93 -10.46
CA LYS A 266 -23.75 -3.00 -9.08
C LYS A 266 -22.64 -3.11 -8.03
N LEU A 267 -21.58 -3.89 -8.30
CA LEU A 267 -20.43 -3.99 -7.41
C LEU A 267 -19.74 -2.63 -7.26
N ALA A 268 -19.49 -1.95 -8.37
CA ALA A 268 -18.93 -0.59 -8.35
C ALA A 268 -19.81 0.38 -7.57
N ALA A 269 -21.13 0.37 -7.80
CA ALA A 269 -22.09 1.19 -7.07
C ALA A 269 -22.16 0.86 -5.57
N ALA A 270 -21.84 -0.36 -5.18
CA ALA A 270 -21.75 -0.79 -3.77
C ALA A 270 -20.43 -0.40 -3.10
N GLY A 271 -19.48 0.21 -3.82
CA GLY A 271 -18.19 0.64 -3.30
C GLY A 271 -17.07 -0.43 -3.39
N ILE A 272 -17.29 -1.52 -4.12
CA ILE A 272 -16.23 -2.46 -4.48
C ILE A 272 -15.26 -1.76 -5.44
N THR A 273 -13.98 -1.99 -5.27
CA THR A 273 -12.92 -1.39 -6.09
C THR A 273 -12.17 -2.41 -6.94
N THR A 274 -12.21 -3.68 -6.55
CA THR A 274 -11.51 -4.78 -7.26
C THR A 274 -12.42 -6.00 -7.38
N VAL A 275 -12.40 -6.64 -8.54
CA VAL A 275 -12.99 -7.97 -8.74
C VAL A 275 -11.87 -8.96 -9.04
N ARG A 276 -11.67 -9.95 -8.16
CA ARG A 276 -10.86 -11.12 -8.51
C ARG A 276 -11.74 -12.05 -9.33
N ILE A 277 -11.27 -12.40 -10.51
CA ILE A 277 -11.95 -13.22 -11.50
C ILE A 277 -11.23 -14.58 -11.57
N PRO A 278 -11.61 -15.54 -10.72
CA PRO A 278 -11.08 -16.89 -10.77
C PRO A 278 -11.42 -17.54 -12.11
N VAL A 279 -10.43 -18.15 -12.77
CA VAL A 279 -10.60 -18.82 -14.06
C VAL A 279 -9.97 -20.20 -14.03
N THR A 280 -10.75 -21.20 -14.33
CA THR A 280 -10.28 -22.55 -14.60
C THR A 280 -10.09 -22.72 -16.12
N TRP A 281 -8.98 -23.28 -16.52
CA TRP A 281 -8.59 -23.40 -17.94
C TRP A 281 -8.66 -24.83 -18.45
N MET A 282 -8.61 -25.81 -17.56
CA MET A 282 -8.70 -27.23 -17.90
C MET A 282 -9.95 -27.54 -18.73
N GLY A 283 -9.78 -28.43 -19.70
CA GLY A 283 -10.79 -28.77 -20.69
C GLY A 283 -10.87 -27.79 -21.88
N HIS A 284 -10.20 -26.65 -21.79
CA HIS A 284 -10.07 -25.66 -22.87
C HIS A 284 -8.61 -25.44 -23.31
N ILE A 285 -7.69 -26.27 -22.81
CA ILE A 285 -6.27 -26.30 -23.21
C ILE A 285 -6.10 -27.48 -24.16
N GLY A 286 -5.57 -27.23 -25.36
CA GLY A 286 -5.27 -28.26 -26.35
C GLY A 286 -4.01 -29.07 -26.01
N ASP A 287 -3.72 -30.07 -26.83
CA ASP A 287 -2.60 -30.97 -26.62
C ASP A 287 -1.23 -30.30 -26.78
N ALA A 288 -0.21 -30.95 -26.21
CA ALA A 288 1.19 -30.61 -26.46
C ALA A 288 1.53 -30.72 -27.97
N PRO A 289 2.49 -29.97 -28.48
CA PRO A 289 3.34 -29.00 -27.74
C PRO A 289 2.78 -27.59 -27.66
N GLY A 290 1.64 -27.29 -28.30
CA GLY A 290 1.08 -25.93 -28.39
C GLY A 290 0.32 -25.50 -27.14
N TYR A 291 -0.38 -26.41 -26.52
CA TYR A 291 -1.28 -26.13 -25.39
C TYR A 291 -2.20 -24.94 -25.69
N GLU A 292 -2.76 -24.92 -26.91
CA GLU A 292 -3.57 -23.79 -27.38
C GLU A 292 -4.86 -23.68 -26.57
N ILE A 293 -5.10 -22.51 -26.00
CA ILE A 293 -6.36 -22.22 -25.28
C ILE A 293 -7.48 -22.03 -26.30
N GLU A 294 -8.60 -22.71 -26.10
CA GLU A 294 -9.79 -22.56 -26.93
C GLU A 294 -10.21 -21.08 -27.04
N LYS A 295 -10.28 -20.60 -28.27
CA LYS A 295 -10.56 -19.19 -28.54
C LYS A 295 -11.87 -18.72 -27.90
N ALA A 296 -12.91 -19.53 -27.92
CA ALA A 296 -14.22 -19.17 -27.36
C ALA A 296 -14.15 -18.95 -25.84
N TRP A 297 -13.36 -19.77 -25.12
CA TRP A 297 -13.15 -19.61 -23.69
C TRP A 297 -12.32 -18.37 -23.37
N MET A 298 -11.21 -18.18 -24.07
CA MET A 298 -10.37 -16.99 -23.94
C MET A 298 -11.17 -15.69 -24.23
N ASP A 299 -12.01 -15.70 -25.27
CA ASP A 299 -12.86 -14.54 -25.61
C ASP A 299 -13.88 -14.27 -24.49
N ARG A 300 -14.45 -15.32 -23.87
CA ARG A 300 -15.37 -15.17 -22.75
C ARG A 300 -14.69 -14.58 -21.51
N VAL A 301 -13.50 -15.07 -21.19
CA VAL A 301 -12.69 -14.50 -20.09
C VAL A 301 -12.39 -13.02 -20.37
N ALA A 302 -12.00 -12.70 -21.60
CA ALA A 302 -11.71 -11.32 -21.99
C ALA A 302 -12.96 -10.41 -21.95
N GLU A 303 -14.13 -10.92 -22.28
CA GLU A 303 -15.40 -10.22 -22.17
C GLU A 303 -15.69 -9.86 -20.69
N VAL A 304 -15.50 -10.81 -19.77
CA VAL A 304 -15.73 -10.60 -18.34
C VAL A 304 -14.70 -9.63 -17.73
N VAL A 305 -13.44 -9.70 -18.15
CA VAL A 305 -12.43 -8.70 -17.80
C VAL A 305 -12.83 -7.30 -18.29
N GLY A 306 -13.41 -7.23 -19.51
CA GLY A 306 -13.96 -5.99 -20.05
C GLY A 306 -15.10 -5.41 -19.23
N TYR A 307 -15.88 -6.23 -18.52
CA TYR A 307 -16.92 -5.74 -17.61
C TYR A 307 -16.33 -4.98 -16.42
N ALA A 308 -15.20 -5.46 -15.86
CA ALA A 308 -14.50 -4.75 -14.80
C ALA A 308 -13.98 -3.40 -15.31
N GLU A 309 -13.31 -3.40 -16.46
CA GLU A 309 -12.80 -2.19 -17.11
C GLU A 309 -13.90 -1.15 -17.33
N ASN A 310 -15.02 -1.57 -17.94
CA ASN A 310 -16.17 -0.70 -18.19
C ASN A 310 -16.80 -0.13 -16.91
N ALA A 311 -16.78 -0.88 -15.82
CA ALA A 311 -17.29 -0.45 -14.52
C ALA A 311 -16.29 0.38 -13.71
N GLY A 312 -15.07 0.61 -14.23
CA GLY A 312 -14.00 1.31 -13.53
C GLY A 312 -13.43 0.55 -12.33
N LEU A 313 -13.48 -0.80 -12.36
CA LEU A 313 -12.97 -1.68 -11.32
C LEU A 313 -11.61 -2.24 -11.69
N ASN A 314 -10.74 -2.46 -10.70
CA ASN A 314 -9.58 -3.31 -10.89
C ASN A 314 -10.01 -4.78 -11.06
N ALA A 315 -9.20 -5.55 -11.78
CA ALA A 315 -9.41 -6.97 -12.00
C ALA A 315 -8.15 -7.77 -11.66
N ILE A 316 -8.32 -8.98 -11.10
CA ILE A 316 -7.25 -9.95 -10.91
C ILE A 316 -7.69 -11.25 -11.58
N VAL A 317 -6.93 -11.74 -12.56
CA VAL A 317 -7.19 -13.01 -13.27
C VAL A 317 -6.13 -14.02 -12.90
N ASN A 318 -6.53 -15.28 -12.71
CA ASN A 318 -5.64 -16.36 -12.32
C ASN A 318 -5.86 -17.67 -13.10
N ILE A 319 -5.09 -18.70 -12.73
CA ILE A 319 -5.38 -20.12 -12.97
C ILE A 319 -5.91 -20.69 -11.67
N HIS A 320 -7.17 -21.20 -11.67
CA HIS A 320 -7.86 -21.47 -10.41
C HIS A 320 -7.89 -22.94 -10.02
N HIS A 321 -8.84 -23.73 -10.53
CA HIS A 321 -9.01 -25.14 -10.13
C HIS A 321 -8.17 -26.14 -10.95
N ASP A 322 -7.32 -25.70 -11.83
CA ASP A 322 -6.41 -26.52 -12.62
C ASP A 322 -5.41 -27.32 -11.78
N GLY A 323 -5.18 -26.89 -10.53
CA GLY A 323 -4.34 -27.55 -9.53
C GLY A 323 -5.08 -28.09 -8.32
N ALA A 324 -6.42 -28.04 -8.31
CA ALA A 324 -7.22 -28.43 -7.15
C ALA A 324 -6.91 -29.88 -6.73
N ASP A 325 -6.59 -30.05 -5.43
CA ASP A 325 -6.25 -31.34 -4.82
C ASP A 325 -5.16 -32.15 -5.56
N SER A 326 -4.42 -31.51 -6.48
CA SER A 326 -3.48 -32.19 -7.41
C SER A 326 -4.16 -33.26 -8.31
N GLU A 327 -5.44 -33.08 -8.62
CA GLU A 327 -6.21 -34.01 -9.45
C GLU A 327 -6.13 -33.70 -10.95
N TYR A 328 -5.71 -32.49 -11.31
CA TYR A 328 -5.69 -32.01 -12.70
C TYR A 328 -4.26 -31.74 -13.17
N TRP A 329 -4.12 -31.08 -14.34
CA TRP A 329 -2.82 -30.95 -15.01
C TRP A 329 -1.76 -30.22 -14.17
N LEU A 330 -2.16 -29.25 -13.33
CA LEU A 330 -1.25 -28.49 -12.48
C LEU A 330 -1.01 -29.19 -11.12
N SER A 331 -0.66 -30.47 -11.17
CA SER A 331 -0.49 -31.36 -10.00
C SER A 331 0.89 -31.18 -9.35
N ILE A 332 0.94 -30.52 -8.17
CA ILE A 332 2.19 -30.39 -7.41
C ILE A 332 2.66 -31.73 -6.84
N LYS A 333 1.72 -32.62 -6.53
CA LYS A 333 1.99 -33.97 -6.05
C LYS A 333 2.75 -34.78 -7.11
N ASP A 334 2.26 -34.77 -8.35
CA ASP A 334 2.91 -35.46 -9.45
C ASP A 334 4.28 -34.85 -9.77
N ALA A 335 4.37 -33.53 -9.81
CA ALA A 335 5.62 -32.81 -10.01
C ALA A 335 6.67 -33.13 -8.94
N ALA A 336 6.25 -33.32 -7.69
CA ALA A 336 7.15 -33.70 -6.62
C ALA A 336 7.66 -35.16 -6.72
N GLN A 337 6.88 -36.04 -7.36
CA GLN A 337 7.26 -37.44 -7.54
C GLN A 337 8.11 -37.68 -8.78
N ASP A 338 7.89 -36.92 -9.86
CA ASP A 338 8.48 -37.13 -11.18
C ASP A 338 8.93 -35.81 -11.83
N GLU A 339 10.25 -35.66 -12.03
CA GLU A 339 10.83 -34.46 -12.65
C GLU A 339 10.41 -34.31 -14.12
N THR A 340 10.10 -35.41 -14.82
CA THR A 340 9.58 -35.35 -16.20
C THR A 340 8.20 -34.71 -16.22
N LYS A 341 7.34 -35.08 -15.25
CA LYS A 341 6.03 -34.47 -15.08
C LYS A 341 6.15 -32.98 -14.69
N ASN A 342 7.03 -32.65 -13.75
CA ASN A 342 7.31 -31.26 -13.38
C ASN A 342 7.76 -30.43 -14.58
N THR A 343 8.61 -30.98 -15.44
CA THR A 343 9.06 -30.31 -16.67
C THR A 343 7.91 -30.11 -17.66
N ALA A 344 7.04 -31.09 -17.83
CA ALA A 344 5.85 -30.99 -18.67
C ALA A 344 4.89 -29.91 -18.15
N ILE A 345 4.60 -29.91 -16.85
CA ILE A 345 3.76 -28.91 -16.19
C ILE A 345 4.34 -27.50 -16.38
N LYS A 346 5.63 -27.31 -16.17
CA LYS A 346 6.28 -26.00 -16.41
C LYS A 346 6.15 -25.54 -17.87
N THR A 347 6.19 -26.46 -18.81
CA THR A 347 6.03 -26.15 -20.25
C THR A 347 4.60 -25.72 -20.55
N GLU A 348 3.62 -26.44 -20.05
CA GLU A 348 2.21 -26.12 -20.18
C GLU A 348 1.87 -24.79 -19.49
N LEU A 349 2.29 -24.61 -18.25
CA LEU A 349 2.10 -23.37 -17.47
C LEU A 349 2.65 -22.14 -18.21
N LYS A 350 3.86 -22.28 -18.78
CA LYS A 350 4.45 -21.23 -19.60
C LYS A 350 3.63 -20.94 -20.85
N ALA A 351 3.15 -21.96 -21.55
CA ALA A 351 2.35 -21.79 -22.75
C ALA A 351 1.01 -21.13 -22.46
N VAL A 352 0.33 -21.55 -21.39
CA VAL A 352 -0.95 -21.01 -20.95
C VAL A 352 -0.78 -19.52 -20.57
N TRP A 353 0.18 -19.20 -19.70
CA TRP A 353 0.42 -17.81 -19.30
C TRP A 353 0.90 -16.91 -20.44
N THR A 354 1.64 -17.44 -21.39
CA THR A 354 2.04 -16.68 -22.58
C THR A 354 0.80 -16.27 -23.39
N GLN A 355 -0.16 -17.16 -23.59
CA GLN A 355 -1.40 -16.88 -24.32
C GLN A 355 -2.31 -15.91 -23.58
N ILE A 356 -2.46 -16.08 -22.25
CA ILE A 356 -3.22 -15.13 -21.42
C ILE A 356 -2.56 -13.76 -21.50
N ALA A 357 -1.26 -13.68 -21.31
CA ALA A 357 -0.52 -12.43 -21.37
C ALA A 357 -0.62 -11.76 -22.74
N GLU A 358 -0.55 -12.53 -23.84
CA GLU A 358 -0.72 -12.03 -25.21
C GLU A 358 -2.13 -11.47 -25.43
N ARG A 359 -3.17 -12.15 -24.91
CA ARG A 359 -4.57 -11.71 -25.03
C ARG A 359 -4.81 -10.36 -24.37
N PHE A 360 -4.11 -10.08 -23.28
CA PHE A 360 -4.31 -8.89 -22.46
C PHE A 360 -3.15 -7.90 -22.51
N LYS A 361 -2.22 -8.02 -23.46
CA LYS A 361 -1.02 -7.17 -23.52
C LYS A 361 -1.31 -5.67 -23.66
N ASP A 362 -2.46 -5.34 -24.25
CA ASP A 362 -2.89 -3.95 -24.46
C ASP A 362 -3.78 -3.42 -23.33
N LYS A 363 -4.02 -4.22 -22.29
CA LYS A 363 -4.81 -3.81 -21.13
C LYS A 363 -3.92 -3.11 -20.09
N GLY A 364 -4.46 -2.03 -19.52
CA GLY A 364 -3.77 -1.18 -18.56
C GLY A 364 -3.68 -1.75 -17.13
N ASN A 365 -3.36 -0.87 -16.20
CA ASN A 365 -3.08 -1.17 -14.78
C ASN A 365 -4.25 -1.71 -13.97
N PHE A 366 -5.49 -1.50 -14.44
CA PHE A 366 -6.64 -2.06 -13.76
C PHE A 366 -6.58 -3.58 -13.67
N LEU A 367 -5.83 -4.24 -14.59
CA LEU A 367 -5.71 -5.69 -14.65
C LEU A 367 -4.38 -6.17 -14.09
N ALA A 368 -4.42 -6.93 -13.02
CA ALA A 368 -3.32 -7.73 -12.49
C ALA A 368 -3.51 -9.21 -12.83
N PHE A 369 -2.41 -9.97 -12.85
CA PHE A 369 -2.45 -11.42 -12.96
C PHE A 369 -2.01 -12.06 -11.66
N GLU A 370 -2.61 -13.18 -11.30
CA GLU A 370 -2.21 -14.04 -10.20
C GLU A 370 -1.84 -15.42 -10.74
N SER A 371 -0.63 -15.91 -10.43
CA SER A 371 -0.06 -17.06 -11.13
C SER A 371 -0.92 -18.30 -11.06
N MET A 372 -1.48 -18.59 -9.92
CA MET A 372 -2.33 -19.74 -9.63
C MET A 372 -3.06 -19.55 -8.31
N ASN A 373 -4.04 -20.40 -8.03
CA ASN A 373 -4.81 -20.40 -6.79
C ASN A 373 -4.09 -21.19 -5.67
N GLU A 374 -4.79 -21.99 -4.94
CA GLU A 374 -4.40 -22.75 -3.75
C GLU A 374 -3.72 -24.07 -4.10
N ILE A 375 -2.51 -24.03 -4.65
CA ILE A 375 -1.78 -25.25 -5.04
C ILE A 375 -1.36 -26.05 -3.81
N HIS A 376 -1.80 -27.30 -3.75
CA HIS A 376 -1.48 -28.26 -2.71
C HIS A 376 -1.62 -29.72 -3.20
N ASP A 377 -1.18 -30.69 -2.39
CA ASP A 377 -1.12 -32.11 -2.70
C ASP A 377 -2.41 -32.90 -2.33
N GLY A 378 -3.52 -32.23 -2.09
CA GLY A 378 -4.75 -32.78 -1.54
C GLY A 378 -4.83 -32.69 -0.02
N GLY A 379 -3.75 -32.32 0.65
CA GLY A 379 -3.65 -32.26 2.11
C GLY A 379 -3.84 -30.87 2.72
N TRP A 380 -4.21 -29.86 1.94
CA TRP A 380 -4.46 -28.49 2.40
C TRP A 380 -3.35 -27.91 3.30
N GLY A 381 -2.10 -28.22 2.94
CA GLY A 381 -0.92 -27.84 3.71
C GLY A 381 -0.58 -28.76 4.89
N TRP A 382 -1.32 -29.82 5.08
CA TRP A 382 -1.10 -30.86 6.10
C TRP A 382 -0.75 -32.22 5.50
N GLY A 383 -0.47 -32.27 4.19
CA GLY A 383 -0.14 -33.46 3.44
C GLY A 383 1.36 -33.80 3.41
N ASP A 384 1.77 -34.42 2.30
CA ASP A 384 3.15 -34.87 2.08
C ASP A 384 4.14 -33.70 2.06
N ASN A 385 3.68 -32.49 1.74
CA ASN A 385 4.45 -31.24 1.79
C ASN A 385 5.19 -31.02 3.13
N ARG A 386 4.71 -31.63 4.22
CA ARG A 386 5.32 -31.53 5.54
C ARG A 386 6.54 -32.44 5.72
N ASN A 387 6.69 -33.47 4.88
CA ASN A 387 7.66 -34.55 5.06
C ASN A 387 8.55 -34.78 3.82
N ASP A 388 8.37 -34.00 2.75
CA ASP A 388 9.09 -34.15 1.47
C ASP A 388 10.42 -33.37 1.38
N GLY A 389 10.88 -32.84 2.53
CA GLY A 389 12.09 -32.03 2.59
C GLY A 389 11.97 -30.64 1.94
N GLY A 390 10.76 -30.15 1.75
CA GLY A 390 10.48 -28.84 1.15
C GLY A 390 10.43 -28.86 -0.38
N LYS A 391 10.34 -30.05 -0.97
CA LYS A 391 10.34 -30.23 -2.42
C LYS A 391 9.17 -29.54 -3.10
N GLN A 392 7.95 -29.73 -2.58
CA GLN A 392 6.76 -29.09 -3.13
C GLN A 392 6.82 -27.56 -3.03
N TYR A 393 7.37 -27.03 -1.92
CA TYR A 393 7.58 -25.57 -1.79
C TYR A 393 8.56 -25.03 -2.83
N SER A 394 9.65 -25.77 -3.10
CA SER A 394 10.63 -25.39 -4.11
C SER A 394 10.02 -25.41 -5.51
N ILE A 395 9.25 -26.43 -5.84
CA ILE A 395 8.56 -26.56 -7.13
C ILE A 395 7.57 -25.41 -7.34
N LEU A 396 6.77 -25.07 -6.33
CA LEU A 396 5.83 -23.95 -6.42
C LEU A 396 6.56 -22.60 -6.63
N ASN A 397 7.68 -22.39 -5.94
CA ASN A 397 8.52 -21.21 -6.17
C ASN A 397 9.04 -21.15 -7.61
N ASP A 398 9.46 -22.28 -8.19
CA ASP A 398 9.89 -22.37 -9.58
C ASP A 398 8.73 -22.12 -10.55
N TRP A 399 7.53 -22.61 -10.27
CA TRP A 399 6.34 -22.34 -11.08
C TRP A 399 5.95 -20.85 -11.08
N ASN A 400 6.04 -20.19 -9.92
CA ASN A 400 5.87 -18.74 -9.85
C ASN A 400 6.92 -18.00 -10.70
N GLN A 401 8.17 -18.49 -10.75
CA GLN A 401 9.20 -17.92 -11.64
C GLN A 401 8.84 -18.12 -13.12
N VAL A 402 8.37 -19.31 -13.51
CA VAL A 402 7.90 -19.59 -14.88
C VAL A 402 6.78 -18.62 -15.30
N PHE A 403 5.84 -18.36 -14.41
CA PHE A 403 4.77 -17.40 -14.63
C PHE A 403 5.31 -15.98 -14.89
N VAL A 404 6.16 -15.47 -13.99
CA VAL A 404 6.73 -14.13 -14.10
C VAL A 404 7.48 -13.99 -15.44
N ASP A 405 8.34 -14.96 -15.75
CA ASP A 405 9.13 -14.96 -16.98
C ASP A 405 8.26 -15.01 -18.24
N ALA A 406 7.22 -15.84 -18.24
CA ALA A 406 6.29 -15.96 -19.36
C ALA A 406 5.54 -14.65 -19.63
N VAL A 407 4.98 -14.03 -18.59
CA VAL A 407 4.26 -12.77 -18.72
C VAL A 407 5.17 -11.64 -19.17
N ARG A 408 6.36 -11.52 -18.58
CA ARG A 408 7.33 -10.47 -18.94
C ARG A 408 7.89 -10.61 -20.35
N ALA A 409 7.97 -11.84 -20.87
CA ALA A 409 8.46 -12.10 -22.23
C ALA A 409 7.54 -11.59 -23.33
N VAL A 410 6.23 -11.49 -23.05
CA VAL A 410 5.24 -11.02 -24.03
C VAL A 410 5.38 -9.51 -24.30
N GLY A 411 5.75 -8.72 -23.31
CA GLY A 411 5.87 -7.27 -23.49
C GLY A 411 4.52 -6.54 -23.50
N GLY A 412 4.47 -5.36 -24.13
CA GLY A 412 3.32 -4.46 -24.04
C GLY A 412 3.02 -4.04 -22.60
N GLY A 413 1.76 -3.94 -22.22
CA GLY A 413 1.35 -3.66 -20.84
C GLY A 413 1.89 -4.67 -19.81
N ASN A 414 2.21 -5.89 -20.26
CA ASN A 414 2.77 -6.91 -19.37
C ASN A 414 4.22 -6.62 -18.93
N SER A 415 4.93 -5.74 -19.63
CA SER A 415 6.27 -5.31 -19.21
C SER A 415 6.27 -4.71 -17.80
N ASN A 416 5.16 -4.09 -17.40
CA ASN A 416 5.03 -3.42 -16.10
C ASN A 416 3.81 -3.88 -15.28
N ARG A 417 3.05 -4.89 -15.75
CA ARG A 417 1.86 -5.40 -15.06
C ARG A 417 2.19 -5.89 -13.66
N PHE A 418 1.29 -5.61 -12.70
CA PHE A 418 1.38 -6.19 -11.38
C PHE A 418 1.04 -7.68 -11.40
N LEU A 419 1.87 -8.47 -10.73
CA LEU A 419 1.78 -9.92 -10.70
C LEU A 419 1.62 -10.40 -9.27
N GLY A 420 0.54 -11.11 -8.99
CA GLY A 420 0.28 -11.80 -7.74
C GLY A 420 0.95 -13.18 -7.74
N VAL A 421 1.69 -13.47 -6.70
CA VAL A 421 2.42 -14.74 -6.55
C VAL A 421 2.06 -15.38 -5.20
N PRO A 422 1.33 -16.51 -5.20
CA PRO A 422 0.94 -17.20 -3.99
C PRO A 422 2.03 -18.10 -3.43
N GLY A 423 2.05 -18.25 -2.11
CA GLY A 423 2.72 -19.36 -1.46
C GLY A 423 1.87 -20.64 -1.46
N TYR A 424 2.40 -21.69 -0.86
CA TYR A 424 1.76 -23.01 -0.82
C TYR A 424 0.37 -22.96 -0.17
N CYS A 425 -0.64 -23.42 -0.90
CA CYS A 425 -2.04 -23.40 -0.48
C CYS A 425 -2.54 -21.99 -0.10
N THR A 426 -1.89 -20.92 -0.59
CA THR A 426 -2.10 -19.52 -0.16
C THR A 426 -2.12 -19.33 1.37
N ASN A 427 -1.72 -20.36 2.12
CA ASN A 427 -1.69 -20.34 3.57
C ASN A 427 -0.61 -19.41 4.09
N VAL A 428 -0.97 -18.49 4.99
CA VAL A 428 -0.06 -17.45 5.49
C VAL A 428 1.19 -18.04 6.16
N ALA A 429 1.03 -19.01 7.05
CA ALA A 429 2.17 -19.57 7.79
C ALA A 429 3.15 -20.32 6.86
N LEU A 430 2.61 -21.07 5.89
CA LEU A 430 3.42 -21.76 4.89
C LEU A 430 4.09 -20.79 3.92
N THR A 431 3.40 -19.71 3.56
CA THR A 431 3.95 -18.63 2.73
C THR A 431 5.11 -17.92 3.43
N VAL A 432 4.91 -17.49 4.67
CA VAL A 432 5.95 -16.84 5.48
C VAL A 432 7.20 -17.73 5.64
N SER A 433 7.01 -19.04 5.79
CA SER A 433 8.10 -19.97 6.09
C SER A 433 8.83 -20.49 4.85
N ASN A 434 8.18 -20.62 3.69
CA ASN A 434 8.72 -21.39 2.57
C ASN A 434 8.69 -20.66 1.22
N PHE A 435 7.91 -19.59 1.10
CA PHE A 435 7.80 -18.86 -0.15
C PHE A 435 9.06 -18.02 -0.41
N LYS A 436 9.54 -18.07 -1.65
CA LYS A 436 10.63 -17.24 -2.16
C LYS A 436 10.07 -16.38 -3.28
N LEU A 437 10.19 -15.07 -3.13
CA LEU A 437 9.75 -14.13 -4.16
C LEU A 437 10.51 -14.41 -5.47
N PRO A 438 9.82 -14.55 -6.59
CA PRO A 438 10.47 -14.68 -7.89
C PRO A 438 11.35 -13.49 -8.22
N THR A 439 12.35 -13.71 -9.05
CA THR A 439 13.12 -12.62 -9.66
C THR A 439 12.29 -11.99 -10.77
N ASP A 440 12.15 -10.68 -10.75
CA ASP A 440 11.48 -9.93 -11.82
C ASP A 440 12.47 -8.93 -12.45
N LYS A 441 12.43 -8.82 -13.77
CA LYS A 441 13.21 -7.82 -14.54
C LYS A 441 12.75 -6.39 -14.21
N VAL A 442 11.51 -6.26 -13.74
CA VAL A 442 10.89 -4.99 -13.37
C VAL A 442 10.77 -4.91 -11.86
N GLN A 443 11.36 -3.91 -11.27
CA GLN A 443 11.32 -3.74 -9.83
C GLN A 443 9.92 -3.34 -9.35
N ASN A 444 9.57 -3.79 -8.15
CA ASN A 444 8.36 -3.37 -7.45
C ASN A 444 7.05 -3.65 -8.21
N ARG A 445 6.95 -4.80 -8.89
CA ARG A 445 5.74 -5.22 -9.61
C ARG A 445 5.18 -6.57 -9.17
N LEU A 446 5.78 -7.17 -8.13
CA LEU A 446 5.27 -8.40 -7.53
C LEU A 446 4.51 -8.09 -6.24
N MET A 447 3.41 -8.78 -6.04
CA MET A 447 2.60 -8.77 -4.82
C MET A 447 2.45 -10.20 -4.32
N VAL A 448 2.56 -10.41 -3.02
CA VAL A 448 2.32 -11.74 -2.43
C VAL A 448 0.82 -11.94 -2.23
N SER A 449 0.28 -13.05 -2.75
CA SER A 449 -1.11 -13.45 -2.55
C SER A 449 -1.23 -14.44 -1.39
N VAL A 450 -2.17 -14.19 -0.50
CA VAL A 450 -2.53 -15.09 0.61
C VAL A 450 -4.05 -15.17 0.74
N HIS A 451 -4.54 -16.28 1.31
CA HIS A 451 -5.95 -16.42 1.71
C HIS A 451 -6.05 -16.48 3.23
N PHE A 452 -7.16 -16.00 3.77
CA PHE A 452 -7.35 -15.96 5.21
C PHE A 452 -8.78 -16.39 5.59
N TYR A 453 -8.87 -17.58 6.17
CA TYR A 453 -10.13 -18.18 6.62
C TYR A 453 -10.08 -18.67 8.09
N ASP A 454 -9.12 -18.20 8.87
CA ASP A 454 -8.99 -18.60 10.28
C ASP A 454 -10.05 -17.93 11.18
N PRO A 455 -10.72 -18.69 12.04
CA PRO A 455 -10.73 -20.15 12.12
C PRO A 455 -11.75 -20.75 11.15
N ASN A 456 -11.37 -21.81 10.44
CA ASN A 456 -12.20 -22.45 9.43
C ASN A 456 -13.56 -22.95 9.96
N GLU A 457 -13.65 -23.35 11.22
CA GLU A 457 -14.90 -23.78 11.85
C GLU A 457 -15.93 -22.64 11.99
N TYR A 458 -15.47 -21.38 11.92
CA TYR A 458 -16.34 -20.22 11.87
C TYR A 458 -16.60 -19.78 10.43
N THR A 459 -15.56 -19.78 9.59
CA THR A 459 -15.61 -19.17 8.26
C THR A 459 -16.17 -20.12 7.19
N LEU A 460 -15.79 -21.39 7.20
CA LEU A 460 -16.14 -22.37 6.17
C LEU A 460 -17.19 -23.38 6.65
N ASP A 461 -17.02 -23.96 7.82
CA ASP A 461 -17.86 -25.07 8.30
C ASP A 461 -19.17 -24.64 8.95
N ALA A 462 -19.36 -23.39 9.30
CA ALA A 462 -20.47 -22.88 10.08
C ALA A 462 -20.71 -23.62 11.42
N LYS A 463 -19.70 -24.36 11.91
CA LYS A 463 -19.75 -25.08 13.19
C LYS A 463 -20.00 -24.12 14.35
N TYR A 464 -19.37 -22.98 14.32
CA TYR A 464 -19.52 -21.91 15.31
C TYR A 464 -20.30 -20.73 14.74
N SER A 465 -21.09 -20.10 15.60
CA SER A 465 -21.94 -18.96 15.23
C SER A 465 -21.37 -17.61 15.64
N GLU A 466 -20.40 -17.61 16.54
CA GLU A 466 -19.76 -16.42 17.08
C GLU A 466 -18.25 -16.48 16.90
N TRP A 467 -17.59 -15.32 16.97
CA TRP A 467 -16.15 -15.19 16.80
C TRP A 467 -15.56 -14.17 17.77
N GLY A 468 -14.29 -14.36 18.09
CA GLY A 468 -13.47 -13.44 18.85
C GLY A 468 -13.64 -13.53 20.36
N HIS A 469 -12.94 -12.66 21.10
CA HIS A 469 -12.87 -12.72 22.56
C HIS A 469 -14.24 -12.61 23.23
N THR A 470 -15.15 -11.84 22.65
CA THR A 470 -16.50 -11.60 23.20
C THR A 470 -17.52 -12.66 22.84
N GLY A 471 -17.20 -13.61 21.96
CA GLY A 471 -18.09 -14.72 21.62
C GLY A 471 -18.25 -15.69 22.81
N ALA A 472 -19.45 -16.27 22.97
CA ALA A 472 -19.72 -17.27 24.01
C ALA A 472 -18.83 -18.52 23.79
N ALA A 473 -18.30 -19.08 24.89
CA ALA A 473 -17.28 -20.14 24.82
C ALA A 473 -17.76 -21.41 24.11
N ASP A 474 -19.05 -21.71 24.17
CA ASP A 474 -19.68 -22.85 23.48
C ASP A 474 -20.06 -22.56 22.02
N LYS A 475 -19.95 -21.31 21.56
CA LYS A 475 -20.36 -20.86 20.23
C LYS A 475 -19.21 -20.34 19.37
N LYS A 476 -17.99 -20.38 19.85
CA LYS A 476 -16.79 -19.94 19.13
C LYS A 476 -15.69 -21.00 19.14
N ALA A 477 -14.79 -20.93 18.17
CA ALA A 477 -13.55 -21.69 18.20
C ALA A 477 -12.67 -21.23 19.37
N ASN A 478 -11.83 -22.11 19.86
CA ASN A 478 -10.84 -21.81 20.90
C ASN A 478 -9.51 -21.26 20.34
N TRP A 479 -9.48 -20.92 19.06
CA TRP A 479 -8.35 -20.37 18.31
C TRP A 479 -8.88 -19.43 17.22
N GLY A 480 -7.99 -18.71 16.53
CA GLY A 480 -8.37 -17.85 15.40
C GLY A 480 -9.11 -16.59 15.83
N ASP A 481 -8.87 -16.09 17.03
CA ASP A 481 -9.46 -14.86 17.57
C ASP A 481 -8.71 -13.59 17.12
N GLU A 482 -9.01 -12.46 17.74
CA GLU A 482 -8.40 -11.16 17.41
C GLU A 482 -6.89 -11.17 17.55
N ASP A 483 -6.34 -11.93 18.49
CA ASP A 483 -4.88 -12.00 18.69
C ASP A 483 -4.23 -12.85 17.59
N ASN A 484 -4.85 -13.96 17.20
CA ASN A 484 -4.40 -14.74 16.04
C ASN A 484 -4.37 -13.89 14.76
N VAL A 485 -5.41 -13.10 14.50
CA VAL A 485 -5.45 -12.21 13.31
C VAL A 485 -4.28 -11.23 13.35
N LYS A 486 -4.03 -10.59 14.50
CA LYS A 486 -2.90 -9.66 14.65
C LYS A 486 -1.55 -10.34 14.43
N ASP A 487 -1.35 -11.53 14.99
CA ASP A 487 -0.10 -12.29 14.87
C ASP A 487 0.14 -12.70 13.42
N VAL A 488 -0.89 -13.18 12.73
CA VAL A 488 -0.84 -13.55 11.31
C VAL A 488 -0.46 -12.33 10.45
N PHE A 489 -1.12 -11.20 10.63
CA PHE A 489 -0.81 -10.01 9.85
C PHE A 489 0.52 -9.37 10.21
N ASN A 490 0.95 -9.43 11.48
CA ASN A 490 2.29 -9.02 11.87
C ASN A 490 3.37 -9.90 11.22
N SER A 491 3.12 -11.19 11.04
CA SER A 491 4.06 -12.07 10.34
C SER A 491 4.21 -11.70 8.86
N LEU A 492 3.11 -11.37 8.17
CA LEU A 492 3.14 -10.85 6.80
C LEU A 492 3.84 -9.50 6.73
N LYS A 493 3.52 -8.61 7.68
CA LYS A 493 4.13 -7.28 7.75
C LYS A 493 5.65 -7.39 7.85
N THR A 494 6.15 -8.14 8.82
CA THR A 494 7.60 -8.26 9.06
C THR A 494 8.33 -9.02 7.95
N THR A 495 7.66 -9.99 7.32
CA THR A 495 8.28 -10.82 6.28
C THR A 495 8.34 -10.11 4.93
N TYR A 496 7.30 -9.36 4.56
CA TYR A 496 7.14 -8.78 3.22
C TYR A 496 6.99 -7.26 3.24
N ILE A 497 6.02 -6.72 3.98
CA ILE A 497 5.61 -5.31 3.92
C ILE A 497 6.75 -4.38 4.34
N ASP A 498 7.42 -4.68 5.46
CA ASP A 498 8.57 -3.90 5.96
C ASP A 498 9.79 -3.97 5.00
N LYS A 499 9.77 -4.88 4.03
CA LYS A 499 10.79 -5.00 2.98
C LYS A 499 10.34 -4.39 1.64
N GLY A 500 9.23 -3.69 1.62
CA GLY A 500 8.72 -3.04 0.41
C GLY A 500 7.93 -3.94 -0.53
N ILE A 501 7.53 -5.15 -0.10
CA ILE A 501 6.78 -6.11 -0.90
C ILE A 501 5.31 -6.05 -0.48
N PRO A 502 4.37 -5.60 -1.35
CA PRO A 502 2.96 -5.60 -1.05
C PRO A 502 2.40 -7.02 -0.88
N VAL A 503 1.41 -7.12 0.01
CA VAL A 503 0.62 -8.35 0.21
C VAL A 503 -0.84 -8.00 0.01
N TYR A 504 -1.59 -8.87 -0.67
CA TYR A 504 -3.04 -8.78 -0.72
C TYR A 504 -3.68 -10.10 -0.29
N ILE A 505 -4.88 -9.99 0.27
CA ILE A 505 -5.69 -11.14 0.63
C ILE A 505 -6.57 -11.45 -0.57
N GLY A 506 -6.25 -12.51 -1.31
CA GLY A 506 -6.99 -12.94 -2.49
C GLY A 506 -8.38 -13.45 -2.16
N GLU A 507 -8.50 -14.14 -1.02
CA GLU A 507 -9.76 -14.66 -0.52
C GLU A 507 -9.86 -14.55 0.99
N MET A 508 -11.01 -14.09 1.43
CA MET A 508 -11.45 -14.09 2.82
C MET A 508 -12.96 -14.07 2.87
N GLY A 509 -13.53 -14.55 3.94
CA GLY A 509 -14.98 -14.49 4.06
C GLY A 509 -15.50 -15.41 5.15
N CYS A 510 -16.81 -15.58 5.13
CA CYS A 510 -17.44 -16.54 6.00
C CYS A 510 -18.78 -16.97 5.40
N VAL A 511 -19.18 -18.21 5.64
CA VAL A 511 -20.46 -18.74 5.17
C VAL A 511 -21.63 -17.86 5.63
N SER A 512 -22.70 -17.83 4.83
CA SER A 512 -23.87 -17.01 5.09
C SER A 512 -24.37 -17.13 6.54
N ARG A 513 -24.66 -16.00 7.16
CA ARG A 513 -25.13 -15.91 8.55
C ARG A 513 -26.54 -15.32 8.61
N THR A 514 -27.30 -15.75 9.62
CA THR A 514 -28.55 -15.09 9.99
C THR A 514 -28.29 -13.73 10.63
N THR A 515 -29.30 -12.89 10.76
CA THR A 515 -29.17 -11.51 11.25
C THR A 515 -28.50 -11.38 12.61
N ASP A 516 -28.72 -12.31 13.51
CA ASP A 516 -28.12 -12.39 14.86
C ASP A 516 -26.61 -12.72 14.85
N ARG A 517 -26.09 -13.20 13.71
CA ARG A 517 -24.65 -13.50 13.52
C ARG A 517 -23.91 -12.45 12.71
N ALA A 518 -24.64 -11.53 12.10
CA ALA A 518 -24.06 -10.48 11.26
C ALA A 518 -23.06 -9.59 12.02
N GLU A 519 -23.28 -9.38 13.33
CA GLU A 519 -22.38 -8.57 14.15
C GLU A 519 -21.00 -9.23 14.31
N SER A 520 -20.94 -10.54 14.58
CA SER A 520 -19.66 -11.27 14.67
C SER A 520 -18.92 -11.28 13.33
N PHE A 521 -19.65 -11.44 12.23
CA PHE A 521 -19.06 -11.38 10.88
C PHE A 521 -18.53 -9.97 10.55
N ARG A 522 -19.30 -8.94 10.83
CA ARG A 522 -18.88 -7.55 10.64
C ARG A 522 -17.63 -7.22 11.46
N LYS A 523 -17.56 -7.70 12.70
CA LYS A 523 -16.39 -7.53 13.56
C LYS A 523 -15.16 -8.24 12.99
N TYR A 524 -15.32 -9.48 12.50
CA TYR A 524 -14.25 -10.24 11.86
C TYR A 524 -13.69 -9.51 10.63
N LEU A 525 -14.56 -9.08 9.71
CA LEU A 525 -14.14 -8.33 8.52
C LEU A 525 -13.50 -6.99 8.87
N SER A 526 -14.04 -6.27 9.85
CA SER A 526 -13.50 -4.98 10.28
C SER A 526 -12.07 -5.10 10.81
N LEU A 527 -11.74 -6.17 11.51
CA LEU A 527 -10.39 -6.37 12.04
C LEU A 527 -9.37 -6.70 10.93
N ILE A 528 -9.80 -7.45 9.91
CA ILE A 528 -8.95 -7.77 8.76
C ILE A 528 -8.67 -6.52 7.92
N HIS A 529 -9.59 -5.56 7.90
CA HIS A 529 -9.50 -4.36 7.06
C HIS A 529 -8.68 -3.20 7.68
N ILE A 530 -8.21 -3.36 8.90
CA ILE A 530 -7.34 -2.40 9.57
C ILE A 530 -5.87 -2.69 9.25
#